data_6063d861a111b2f2ed44268e3bf8be37
#
_entry.id   6063d861a111b2f2ed44268e3bf8be37
#
_cell.length_a   1.000
_cell.length_b   1.000
_cell.length_c   1.000
_cell.angle_alpha   90.00
_cell.angle_beta   90.00
_cell.angle_gamma   90.00
#
_symmetry.space_group_name_H-M   'P 1'
#
loop_
_entity.id
_entity.type
_entity.pdbx_description
1 polymer ?
#
loop_
_entity_poly.entity_id
_entity_poly.type
_entity_poly.pdbx_seq_one_letter_code
_entity_poly.pdbx_strand_id
1 'polypeptide(L)'
;MFRVLTVGREYGSGGGLIARAVAERLGWNLLDKALVEAIARAAQVEHGLARRFDERCDSWLHRVSRRGLWQGGFEGVASPADAKVFDAETMAALGKSLILEAHSRGNCVIVGRGAQCVLQDKEDVLHVFVHAPRSERVERLRSRVPSGSNIEQLMRSTDQQRADFIRLYFGCDWKNLHLYHMLMSSELGEDVVADMIVEAIGRGGKAGASGTRGCDK
;
A
#
# COMPACT_ATOMS: atom_id res chain seq x y z
N MET A 1 2.45 -10.66 -17.23
CA MET A 1 3.13 -11.11 -15.99
C MET A 1 3.01 -10.00 -14.95
N PHE A 2 2.51 -10.31 -13.76
CA PHE A 2 2.42 -9.30 -12.70
C PHE A 2 3.81 -8.87 -12.22
N ARG A 3 4.03 -7.58 -12.11
CA ARG A 3 5.27 -6.97 -11.60
C ARG A 3 5.02 -6.10 -10.38
N VAL A 4 3.75 -5.83 -10.05
CA VAL A 4 3.35 -5.03 -8.91
C VAL A 4 2.19 -5.70 -8.19
N LEU A 5 2.22 -5.70 -6.87
CA LEU A 5 1.12 -6.10 -6.00
C LEU A 5 0.61 -4.88 -5.25
N THR A 6 -0.71 -4.64 -5.24
CA THR A 6 -1.32 -3.69 -4.32
C THR A 6 -2.14 -4.43 -3.26
N VAL A 7 -2.00 -4.02 -2.00
CA VAL A 7 -2.69 -4.65 -0.86
C VAL A 7 -3.60 -3.64 -0.16
N GLY A 8 -4.90 -3.72 -0.45
CA GLY A 8 -5.96 -3.13 0.37
C GLY A 8 -6.19 -3.99 1.61
N ARG A 9 -6.58 -3.40 2.74
CA ARG A 9 -6.75 -4.19 3.98
C ARG A 9 -7.61 -3.48 5.01
N GLU A 10 -8.38 -4.25 5.76
CA GLU A 10 -9.03 -3.79 7.00
C GLU A 10 -7.99 -3.57 8.11
N TYR A 11 -8.31 -2.71 9.07
CA TYR A 11 -7.47 -2.49 10.26
C TYR A 11 -7.51 -3.71 11.18
N GLY A 12 -6.35 -4.23 11.55
CA GLY A 12 -6.22 -5.46 12.35
C GLY A 12 -6.34 -6.76 11.54
N SER A 13 -6.51 -6.72 10.21
CA SER A 13 -6.60 -7.93 9.39
C SER A 13 -5.26 -8.65 9.13
N GLY A 14 -4.13 -8.14 9.60
CA GLY A 14 -2.81 -8.76 9.28
C GLY A 14 -2.28 -8.43 7.88
N GLY A 15 -3.04 -7.69 7.05
CA GLY A 15 -2.67 -7.44 5.65
C GLY A 15 -1.30 -6.77 5.44
N GLY A 16 -0.80 -6.03 6.42
CA GLY A 16 0.56 -5.47 6.37
C GLY A 16 1.64 -6.54 6.56
N LEU A 17 1.41 -7.53 7.43
CA LEU A 17 2.33 -8.65 7.64
C LEU A 17 2.35 -9.56 6.40
N ILE A 18 1.17 -9.87 5.84
CA ILE A 18 1.04 -10.63 4.59
C ILE A 18 1.79 -9.92 3.45
N ALA A 19 1.61 -8.60 3.29
CA ALA A 19 2.30 -7.83 2.27
C ALA A 19 3.83 -7.90 2.42
N ARG A 20 4.35 -7.81 3.65
CA ARG A 20 5.77 -7.96 3.95
C ARG A 20 6.27 -9.36 3.61
N ALA A 21 5.56 -10.41 4.04
CA ALA A 21 5.92 -11.79 3.74
C ALA A 21 5.96 -12.06 2.23
N VAL A 22 5.01 -11.52 1.45
CA VAL A 22 5.03 -11.61 -0.01
C VAL A 22 6.24 -10.89 -0.60
N ALA A 23 6.54 -9.67 -0.14
CA ALA A 23 7.69 -8.91 -0.60
C ALA A 23 9.01 -9.65 -0.35
N GLU A 24 9.18 -10.23 0.84
CA GLU A 24 10.36 -11.02 1.22
C GLU A 24 10.51 -12.29 0.35
N ARG A 25 9.41 -13.05 0.15
CA ARG A 25 9.42 -14.29 -0.66
C ARG A 25 9.75 -14.04 -2.13
N LEU A 26 9.32 -12.88 -2.67
CA LEU A 26 9.58 -12.50 -4.06
C LEU A 26 10.88 -11.71 -4.25
N GLY A 27 11.53 -11.26 -3.16
CA GLY A 27 12.63 -10.30 -3.23
C GLY A 27 12.19 -8.93 -3.77
N TRP A 28 10.93 -8.54 -3.53
CA TRP A 28 10.35 -7.30 -4.02
C TRP A 28 10.43 -6.18 -3.00
N ASN A 29 10.46 -4.94 -3.48
CA ASN A 29 10.44 -3.77 -2.61
C ASN A 29 9.04 -3.57 -1.97
N LEU A 30 9.01 -3.17 -0.69
CA LEU A 30 7.79 -2.86 0.03
C LEU A 30 7.58 -1.35 0.15
N LEU A 31 6.47 -0.84 -0.37
CA LEU A 31 6.03 0.54 -0.21
C LEU A 31 4.82 0.58 0.74
N ASP A 32 5.05 0.94 1.98
CA ASP A 32 4.02 1.06 3.01
C ASP A 32 3.83 2.50 3.51
N LYS A 33 2.94 2.67 4.50
CA LYS A 33 2.66 3.99 5.10
C LYS A 33 3.92 4.59 5.73
N ALA A 34 4.71 3.81 6.44
CA ALA A 34 5.89 4.29 7.16
C ALA A 34 6.95 4.82 6.17
N LEU A 35 7.16 4.12 5.05
CA LEU A 35 8.07 4.57 4.01
C LEU A 35 7.61 5.88 3.37
N VAL A 36 6.31 6.01 3.02
CA VAL A 36 5.77 7.25 2.45
C VAL A 36 5.93 8.42 3.43
N GLU A 37 5.68 8.21 4.72
CA GLU A 37 5.87 9.23 5.75
C GLU A 37 7.35 9.58 5.98
N ALA A 38 8.24 8.61 5.87
CA ALA A 38 9.68 8.86 5.95
C ALA A 38 10.18 9.69 4.77
N ILE A 39 9.72 9.39 3.56
CA ILE A 39 10.04 10.16 2.36
C ILE A 39 9.49 11.59 2.47
N ALA A 40 8.25 11.76 2.94
CA ALA A 40 7.66 13.07 3.15
C ALA A 40 8.45 13.92 4.14
N ARG A 41 8.91 13.34 5.26
CA ARG A 41 9.77 14.03 6.23
C ARG A 41 11.12 14.41 5.66
N ALA A 42 11.77 13.54 4.92
CA ALA A 42 13.04 13.83 4.26
C ALA A 42 12.90 14.98 3.26
N ALA A 43 11.77 15.04 2.53
CA ALA A 43 11.45 16.14 1.62
C ALA A 43 11.33 17.50 2.32
N GLN A 44 10.75 17.52 3.52
CA GLN A 44 10.61 18.76 4.30
C GLN A 44 11.95 19.33 4.76
N VAL A 45 12.86 18.46 5.20
CA VAL A 45 14.20 18.89 5.60
C VAL A 45 14.94 19.54 4.44
N GLU A 46 14.77 19.03 3.22
CA GLU A 46 15.34 19.64 2.01
C GLU A 46 14.59 20.91 1.55
N HIS A 47 13.26 20.98 1.73
CA HIS A 47 12.47 22.18 1.38
C HIS A 47 12.69 23.37 2.32
N GLY A 48 13.05 23.13 3.58
CA GLY A 48 13.48 24.18 4.51
C GLY A 48 14.71 24.94 4.01
N LEU A 49 15.51 24.31 3.16
CA LEU A 49 16.68 24.89 2.50
C LEU A 49 16.40 25.40 1.06
N ALA A 50 15.28 25.05 0.47
CA ALA A 50 15.02 25.24 -0.97
C ALA A 50 13.67 25.88 -1.30
N ARG A 51 13.37 27.06 -0.73
CA ARG A 51 12.29 27.94 -1.24
C ARG A 51 12.50 28.43 -2.69
N ARG A 52 13.30 27.72 -3.50
CA ARG A 52 13.73 28.14 -4.85
C ARG A 52 13.49 27.15 -5.98
N PHE A 53 12.73 26.07 -5.84
CA PHE A 53 12.65 25.07 -6.91
C PHE A 53 11.23 24.59 -7.22
N ASP A 54 10.57 25.31 -8.12
CA ASP A 54 9.25 24.98 -8.67
C ASP A 54 9.30 23.91 -9.80
N GLU A 55 10.49 23.43 -10.19
CA GLU A 55 10.66 22.51 -11.35
C GLU A 55 11.43 21.21 -11.06
N ARG A 56 11.64 20.82 -9.78
CA ARG A 56 12.55 19.69 -9.44
C ARG A 56 11.99 18.58 -8.56
N CYS A 57 10.67 18.42 -8.51
CA CYS A 57 10.06 17.33 -7.75
C CYS A 57 10.50 15.96 -8.27
N ASP A 58 10.60 15.77 -9.58
CA ASP A 58 11.01 14.53 -10.22
C ASP A 58 12.48 14.16 -9.96
N SER A 59 13.37 15.14 -9.97
CA SER A 59 14.81 14.92 -9.71
C SER A 59 15.11 14.54 -8.26
N TRP A 60 14.29 15.00 -7.30
CA TRP A 60 14.44 14.68 -5.89
C TRP A 60 13.96 13.25 -5.56
N LEU A 61 12.80 12.85 -6.09
CA LEU A 61 12.29 11.48 -6.00
C LEU A 61 13.32 10.45 -6.51
N HIS A 62 13.98 10.75 -7.63
CA HIS A 62 15.07 9.94 -8.17
C HIS A 62 16.29 9.83 -7.24
N ARG A 63 16.61 10.89 -6.49
CA ARG A 63 17.76 10.86 -5.56
C ARG A 63 17.48 10.09 -4.29
N VAL A 64 16.29 10.24 -3.71
CA VAL A 64 15.86 9.52 -2.52
C VAL A 64 15.80 8.00 -2.80
N SER A 65 15.31 7.62 -3.97
CA SER A 65 15.21 6.22 -4.36
C SER A 65 16.57 5.56 -4.63
N ARG A 66 17.59 6.30 -5.11
CA ARG A 66 18.95 5.77 -5.31
C ARG A 66 19.74 5.57 -4.02
N ARG A 67 19.37 6.23 -2.92
CA ARG A 67 20.10 6.15 -1.64
C ARG A 67 19.73 4.94 -0.77
N GLY A 68 19.14 3.89 -1.33
CA GLY A 68 18.94 2.63 -0.61
C GLY A 68 17.85 2.65 0.45
N LEU A 69 16.99 3.69 0.51
CA LEU A 69 15.83 3.75 1.41
C LEU A 69 14.81 2.62 1.16
N TRP A 70 14.94 1.92 0.03
CA TRP A 70 14.13 0.78 -0.36
C TRP A 70 14.58 -0.55 0.24
N GLN A 71 15.81 -0.64 0.79
CA GLN A 71 16.41 -1.89 1.29
C GLN A 71 16.41 -2.06 2.81
N GLY A 72 16.01 -1.05 3.57
CA GLY A 72 16.03 -1.08 5.03
C GLY A 72 14.66 -0.88 5.64
N GLY A 73 14.15 -1.87 6.37
CA GLY A 73 13.00 -1.71 7.23
C GLY A 73 13.26 -0.60 8.25
N PHE A 74 12.53 0.50 8.17
CA PHE A 74 12.51 1.52 9.19
C PHE A 74 11.64 1.03 10.35
N GLU A 75 12.21 0.24 11.25
CA GLU A 75 11.68 0.08 12.60
C GLU A 75 12.20 1.20 13.48
N GLY A 76 11.28 2.04 13.91
CA GLY A 76 11.53 3.00 14.99
C GLY A 76 11.85 4.42 14.53
N VAL A 77 11.07 5.29 15.04
CA VAL A 77 11.03 6.75 15.20
C VAL A 77 9.90 7.41 14.40
N ALA A 78 8.72 7.37 14.96
CA ALA A 78 7.67 8.32 14.62
C ALA A 78 7.15 8.96 15.94
N SER A 79 7.61 10.14 16.24
CA SER A 79 6.96 10.98 17.24
C SER A 79 5.71 11.63 16.64
N PRO A 80 4.54 11.60 17.31
CA PRO A 80 3.30 12.18 16.80
C PRO A 80 3.32 13.70 16.62
N ALA A 81 4.35 14.38 17.13
CA ALA A 81 4.43 15.84 17.17
C ALA A 81 4.74 16.50 15.82
N ASP A 82 5.35 15.76 14.86
CA ASP A 82 5.83 16.35 13.61
C ASP A 82 4.85 16.20 12.41
N ALA A 83 3.67 15.63 12.64
CA ALA A 83 2.69 15.32 11.60
C ALA A 83 1.88 16.54 11.06
N LYS A 84 2.16 17.74 11.54
CA LYS A 84 1.35 18.96 11.25
C LYS A 84 1.72 19.72 10.00
N VAL A 85 2.70 19.30 9.22
CA VAL A 85 3.28 20.16 8.16
C VAL A 85 2.81 19.81 6.75
N PHE A 86 2.26 18.60 6.50
CA PHE A 86 1.59 18.29 5.22
C PHE A 86 0.08 18.15 5.41
N ASP A 87 -0.69 18.89 4.62
CA ASP A 87 -2.11 18.64 4.50
C ASP A 87 -2.39 17.28 3.81
N ALA A 88 -3.60 16.78 3.95
CA ALA A 88 -3.97 15.47 3.43
C ALA A 88 -3.93 15.42 1.89
N GLU A 89 -4.12 16.55 1.22
CA GLU A 89 -4.07 16.68 -0.24
C GLU A 89 -2.64 16.52 -0.76
N THR A 90 -1.69 17.24 -0.16
CA THR A 90 -0.25 17.10 -0.48
C THR A 90 0.24 15.67 -0.24
N MET A 91 -0.20 15.03 0.84
CA MET A 91 0.13 13.62 1.12
C MET A 91 -0.51 12.66 0.12
N ALA A 92 -1.70 12.96 -0.40
CA ALA A 92 -2.33 12.14 -1.44
C ALA A 92 -1.60 12.29 -2.78
N ALA A 93 -1.24 13.52 -3.17
CA ALA A 93 -0.48 13.80 -4.38
C ALA A 93 0.92 13.15 -4.35
N LEU A 94 1.65 13.29 -3.23
CA LEU A 94 2.93 12.61 -3.03
C LEU A 94 2.78 11.10 -3.09
N GLY A 95 1.77 10.55 -2.42
CA GLY A 95 1.47 9.12 -2.45
C GLY A 95 1.20 8.62 -3.88
N LYS A 96 0.43 9.37 -4.67
CA LYS A 96 0.16 9.04 -6.09
C LYS A 96 1.45 9.02 -6.91
N SER A 97 2.31 10.03 -6.77
CA SER A 97 3.59 10.11 -7.49
C SER A 97 4.50 8.93 -7.14
N LEU A 98 4.60 8.57 -5.84
CA LEU A 98 5.39 7.44 -5.38
C LEU A 98 4.85 6.10 -5.89
N ILE A 99 3.52 5.94 -5.95
CA ILE A 99 2.87 4.74 -6.49
C ILE A 99 3.21 4.58 -7.98
N LEU A 100 3.09 5.64 -8.77
CA LEU A 100 3.41 5.63 -10.20
C LEU A 100 4.89 5.34 -10.45
N GLU A 101 5.78 5.91 -9.66
CA GLU A 101 7.21 5.64 -9.74
C GLU A 101 7.53 4.20 -9.35
N ALA A 102 6.96 3.69 -8.26
CA ALA A 102 7.11 2.29 -7.85
C ALA A 102 6.63 1.33 -8.95
N HIS A 103 5.48 1.63 -9.58
CA HIS A 103 4.98 0.85 -10.71
C HIS A 103 5.95 0.87 -11.90
N SER A 104 6.52 2.02 -12.26
CA SER A 104 7.46 2.12 -13.39
C SER A 104 8.71 1.26 -13.20
N ARG A 105 9.19 1.12 -11.97
CA ARG A 105 10.32 0.24 -11.59
C ARG A 105 9.92 -1.23 -11.55
N GLY A 106 8.68 -1.53 -11.21
CA GLY A 106 8.19 -2.90 -11.00
C GLY A 106 8.79 -3.58 -9.76
N ASN A 107 8.50 -4.86 -9.62
CA ASN A 107 8.97 -5.71 -8.51
C ASN A 107 8.73 -5.06 -7.14
N CYS A 108 7.48 -4.63 -6.89
CA CYS A 108 7.13 -3.98 -5.65
C CYS A 108 5.75 -4.39 -5.12
N VAL A 109 5.62 -4.33 -3.79
CA VAL A 109 4.37 -4.51 -3.04
C VAL A 109 3.98 -3.16 -2.44
N ILE A 110 2.79 -2.67 -2.77
CA ILE A 110 2.29 -1.37 -2.34
C ILE A 110 1.12 -1.56 -1.38
N VAL A 111 1.21 -1.01 -0.17
CA VAL A 111 0.22 -1.21 0.89
C VAL A 111 -0.64 0.02 1.11
N GLY A 112 -1.89 -0.02 0.63
CA GLY A 112 -2.90 1.04 0.79
C GLY A 112 -2.64 2.27 -0.08
N ARG A 113 -2.90 3.48 0.48
CA ARG A 113 -2.73 4.79 -0.20
C ARG A 113 -3.52 4.94 -1.50
N GLY A 114 -4.57 4.14 -1.70
CA GLY A 114 -5.36 4.18 -2.93
C GLY A 114 -4.65 3.58 -4.14
N ALA A 115 -3.59 2.78 -3.94
CA ALA A 115 -2.80 2.20 -5.04
C ALA A 115 -3.66 1.37 -6.01
N GLN A 116 -4.67 0.66 -5.53
CA GLN A 116 -5.63 -0.06 -6.35
C GLN A 116 -6.45 0.86 -7.28
N CYS A 117 -6.68 2.12 -6.89
CA CYS A 117 -7.38 3.10 -7.72
C CYS A 117 -6.41 3.80 -8.69
N VAL A 118 -5.19 4.12 -8.24
CA VAL A 118 -4.16 4.76 -9.06
C VAL A 118 -3.70 3.87 -10.20
N LEU A 119 -3.67 2.55 -9.96
CA LEU A 119 -3.15 1.54 -10.90
C LEU A 119 -4.23 0.63 -11.47
N GLN A 120 -5.53 1.00 -11.38
CA GLN A 120 -6.65 0.16 -11.79
C GLN A 120 -6.60 -0.29 -13.26
N ASP A 121 -6.04 0.55 -14.15
CA ASP A 121 -5.97 0.30 -15.59
C ASP A 121 -4.64 -0.39 -16.02
N LYS A 122 -3.85 -0.88 -15.05
CA LYS A 122 -2.56 -1.52 -15.32
C LYS A 122 -2.68 -3.05 -15.29
N GLU A 123 -2.48 -3.68 -16.44
CA GLU A 123 -2.59 -5.13 -16.60
C GLU A 123 -1.49 -5.94 -15.88
N ASP A 124 -0.37 -5.30 -15.54
CA ASP A 124 0.77 -5.90 -14.85
C ASP A 124 0.70 -5.76 -13.32
N VAL A 125 -0.48 -5.35 -12.78
CA VAL A 125 -0.70 -5.16 -11.35
C VAL A 125 -1.73 -6.15 -10.81
N LEU A 126 -1.36 -6.88 -9.76
CA LEU A 126 -2.29 -7.70 -8.99
C LEU A 126 -2.87 -6.88 -7.83
N HIS A 127 -4.19 -6.75 -7.77
CA HIS A 127 -4.88 -6.06 -6.69
C HIS A 127 -5.48 -7.08 -5.72
N VAL A 128 -5.07 -7.01 -4.45
CA VAL A 128 -5.54 -7.91 -3.38
C VAL A 128 -6.15 -7.09 -2.24
N PHE A 129 -7.26 -7.57 -1.68
CA PHE A 129 -7.84 -7.05 -0.46
C PHE A 129 -7.79 -8.10 0.65
N VAL A 130 -7.24 -7.73 1.82
CA VAL A 130 -7.15 -8.61 2.98
C VAL A 130 -8.15 -8.17 4.04
N HIS A 131 -9.03 -9.08 4.43
CA HIS A 131 -9.99 -8.91 5.51
C HIS A 131 -9.81 -9.96 6.60
N ALA A 132 -10.47 -9.81 7.74
CA ALA A 132 -10.55 -10.84 8.77
C ALA A 132 -11.86 -10.74 9.56
N PRO A 133 -12.33 -11.84 10.17
CA PRO A 133 -13.42 -11.79 11.14
C PRO A 133 -13.13 -10.79 12.27
N ARG A 134 -14.20 -10.18 12.80
CA ARG A 134 -14.07 -9.17 13.86
C ARG A 134 -13.30 -9.70 15.08
N SER A 135 -13.54 -10.96 15.49
CA SER A 135 -12.84 -11.61 16.60
C SER A 135 -11.33 -11.62 16.41
N GLU A 136 -10.88 -12.05 15.24
CA GLU A 136 -9.47 -12.11 14.87
C GLU A 136 -8.80 -10.73 14.87
N ARG A 137 -9.51 -9.74 14.32
CA ARG A 137 -9.04 -8.36 14.29
C ARG A 137 -8.87 -7.78 15.70
N VAL A 138 -9.84 -8.04 16.58
CA VAL A 138 -9.79 -7.61 17.99
C VAL A 138 -8.62 -8.27 18.70
N GLU A 139 -8.43 -9.57 18.54
CA GLU A 139 -7.35 -10.32 19.19
C GLU A 139 -5.97 -9.80 18.77
N ARG A 140 -5.74 -9.62 17.46
CA ARG A 140 -4.48 -9.06 16.95
C ARG A 140 -4.21 -7.63 17.44
N LEU A 141 -5.24 -6.85 17.70
CA LEU A 141 -5.10 -5.47 18.15
C LEU A 141 -4.89 -5.35 19.66
N ARG A 142 -5.34 -6.33 20.46
CA ARG A 142 -5.14 -6.31 21.92
C ARG A 142 -3.69 -6.14 22.34
N SER A 143 -2.78 -6.78 21.62
CA SER A 143 -1.34 -6.68 21.90
C SER A 143 -0.67 -5.43 21.33
N ARG A 144 -1.37 -4.66 20.48
CA ARG A 144 -0.79 -3.53 19.72
C ARG A 144 -1.31 -2.16 20.14
N VAL A 145 -2.39 -2.12 20.90
CA VAL A 145 -2.99 -0.87 21.35
C VAL A 145 -2.89 -0.74 22.88
N PRO A 146 -2.83 0.49 23.44
CA PRO A 146 -2.79 0.70 24.88
C PRO A 146 -3.95 0.02 25.60
N SER A 147 -3.71 -0.51 26.81
CA SER A 147 -4.75 -1.10 27.65
C SER A 147 -5.86 -0.09 27.93
N GLY A 148 -7.11 -0.54 27.84
CA GLY A 148 -8.30 0.31 28.02
C GLY A 148 -8.81 0.99 26.74
N SER A 149 -8.13 0.84 25.61
CA SER A 149 -8.61 1.35 24.32
C SER A 149 -9.89 0.65 23.87
N ASN A 150 -10.84 1.41 23.32
CA ASN A 150 -12.01 0.84 22.65
C ASN A 150 -11.59 0.34 21.26
N ILE A 151 -11.14 -0.91 21.19
CA ILE A 151 -10.61 -1.54 19.98
C ILE A 151 -11.62 -1.52 18.84
N GLU A 152 -12.89 -1.75 19.12
CA GLU A 152 -13.95 -1.78 18.11
C GLU A 152 -14.21 -0.41 17.49
N GLN A 153 -14.22 0.62 18.32
CA GLN A 153 -14.34 1.99 17.85
C GLN A 153 -13.11 2.36 17.00
N LEU A 154 -11.92 1.97 17.43
CA LEU A 154 -10.68 2.20 16.69
C LEU A 154 -10.68 1.49 15.33
N MET A 155 -11.16 0.24 15.26
CA MET A 155 -11.31 -0.51 14.02
C MET A 155 -12.24 0.22 13.04
N ARG A 156 -13.45 0.58 13.52
CA ARG A 156 -14.46 1.27 12.69
C ARG A 156 -13.95 2.62 12.20
N SER A 157 -13.39 3.44 13.09
CA SER A 157 -12.91 4.78 12.71
C SER A 157 -11.74 4.72 11.75
N THR A 158 -10.81 3.77 11.94
CA THR A 158 -9.65 3.63 11.04
C THR A 158 -10.08 3.15 9.65
N ASP A 159 -10.99 2.17 9.56
CA ASP A 159 -11.48 1.70 8.28
C ASP A 159 -12.33 2.77 7.57
N GLN A 160 -13.13 3.54 8.33
CA GLN A 160 -13.88 4.67 7.77
C GLN A 160 -12.93 5.76 7.24
N GLN A 161 -11.88 6.14 7.99
CA GLN A 161 -10.88 7.11 7.53
C GLN A 161 -10.19 6.66 6.23
N ARG A 162 -9.92 5.34 6.08
CA ARG A 162 -9.37 4.80 4.83
C ARG A 162 -10.34 4.91 3.67
N ALA A 163 -11.61 4.56 3.92
CA ALA A 163 -12.65 4.67 2.92
C ALA A 163 -12.85 6.13 2.46
N ASP A 164 -12.93 7.06 3.42
CA ASP A 164 -13.09 8.48 3.14
C ASP A 164 -11.90 9.06 2.38
N PHE A 165 -10.67 8.69 2.78
CA PHE A 165 -9.45 9.10 2.07
C PHE A 165 -9.46 8.63 0.62
N ILE A 166 -9.78 7.36 0.38
CA ILE A 166 -9.81 6.79 -0.98
C ILE A 166 -10.92 7.43 -1.80
N ARG A 167 -12.09 7.65 -1.21
CA ARG A 167 -13.21 8.29 -1.90
C ARG A 167 -12.91 9.74 -2.27
N LEU A 168 -12.33 10.49 -1.33
CA LEU A 168 -12.07 11.93 -1.50
C LEU A 168 -10.98 12.18 -2.55
N TYR A 169 -9.87 11.45 -2.49
CA TYR A 169 -8.70 11.75 -3.32
C TYR A 169 -8.60 10.93 -4.61
N PHE A 170 -9.29 9.80 -4.69
CA PHE A 170 -9.22 8.90 -5.86
C PHE A 170 -10.58 8.57 -6.47
N GLY A 171 -11.69 9.05 -5.90
CA GLY A 171 -13.04 8.82 -6.43
C GLY A 171 -13.52 7.37 -6.36
N CYS A 172 -12.82 6.49 -5.66
CA CYS A 172 -13.13 5.06 -5.60
C CYS A 172 -13.89 4.70 -4.31
N ASP A 173 -14.77 3.70 -4.40
CA ASP A 173 -15.28 3.03 -3.20
C ASP A 173 -14.31 1.92 -2.77
N TRP A 174 -13.70 2.11 -1.59
CA TRP A 174 -12.75 1.17 -1.02
C TRP A 174 -13.27 -0.27 -0.86
N LYS A 175 -14.57 -0.43 -0.70
CA LYS A 175 -15.26 -1.72 -0.56
C LYS A 175 -15.78 -2.29 -1.88
N ASN A 176 -15.58 -1.60 -2.98
CA ASN A 176 -15.96 -2.13 -4.29
C ASN A 176 -15.09 -3.35 -4.65
N LEU A 177 -15.72 -4.52 -4.68
CA LEU A 177 -15.05 -5.80 -4.97
C LEU A 177 -14.37 -5.82 -6.34
N HIS A 178 -14.89 -5.06 -7.31
CA HIS A 178 -14.35 -4.99 -8.67
C HIS A 178 -13.01 -4.26 -8.78
N LEU A 179 -12.56 -3.58 -7.69
CA LEU A 179 -11.21 -3.02 -7.62
C LEU A 179 -10.14 -4.06 -7.32
N TYR A 180 -10.52 -5.29 -6.99
CA TYR A 180 -9.59 -6.31 -6.53
C TYR A 180 -9.72 -7.59 -7.35
N HIS A 181 -8.58 -8.19 -7.66
CA HIS A 181 -8.51 -9.51 -8.29
C HIS A 181 -8.70 -10.64 -7.28
N MET A 182 -8.31 -10.42 -6.00
CA MET A 182 -8.43 -11.41 -4.93
C MET A 182 -8.92 -10.74 -3.64
N LEU A 183 -9.86 -11.41 -2.96
CA LEU A 183 -10.35 -11.05 -1.63
C LEU A 183 -9.94 -12.18 -0.69
N MET A 184 -9.06 -11.90 0.27
CA MET A 184 -8.42 -12.92 1.09
C MET A 184 -8.77 -12.75 2.56
N SER A 185 -9.27 -13.82 3.19
CA SER A 185 -9.41 -13.86 4.64
C SER A 185 -8.10 -14.28 5.28
N SER A 186 -7.55 -13.46 6.17
CA SER A 186 -6.35 -13.83 6.92
C SER A 186 -6.61 -14.84 8.04
N GLU A 187 -7.86 -15.25 8.24
CA GLU A 187 -8.24 -16.39 9.11
C GLU A 187 -7.59 -17.71 8.63
N LEU A 188 -7.31 -17.82 7.33
CA LEU A 188 -6.58 -18.96 6.76
C LEU A 188 -5.12 -19.05 7.24
N GLY A 189 -4.61 -18.04 7.91
CA GLY A 189 -3.21 -17.88 8.30
C GLY A 189 -2.46 -16.94 7.37
N GLU A 190 -1.61 -16.10 7.98
CA GLU A 190 -0.89 -15.05 7.23
C GLU A 190 0.07 -15.64 6.20
N ASP A 191 0.75 -16.75 6.55
CA ASP A 191 1.67 -17.45 5.66
C ASP A 191 0.96 -18.13 4.49
N VAL A 192 -0.18 -18.77 4.75
CA VAL A 192 -1.00 -19.42 3.71
C VAL A 192 -1.49 -18.39 2.70
N VAL A 193 -1.99 -17.26 3.17
CA VAL A 193 -2.45 -16.18 2.29
C VAL A 193 -1.29 -15.59 1.48
N ALA A 194 -0.11 -15.44 2.09
CA ALA A 194 1.07 -14.96 1.38
C ALA A 194 1.50 -15.94 0.28
N ASP A 195 1.50 -17.25 0.53
CA ASP A 195 1.81 -18.29 -0.47
C ASP A 195 0.83 -18.26 -1.64
N MET A 196 -0.47 -18.14 -1.36
CA MET A 196 -1.51 -18.04 -2.40
C MET A 196 -1.29 -16.83 -3.31
N ILE A 197 -0.91 -15.68 -2.74
CA ILE A 197 -0.62 -14.46 -3.50
C ILE A 197 0.64 -14.65 -4.36
N VAL A 198 1.70 -15.22 -3.80
CA VAL A 198 2.96 -15.50 -4.53
C VAL A 198 2.68 -16.43 -5.71
N GLU A 199 1.89 -17.48 -5.49
CA GLU A 199 1.50 -18.41 -6.56
C GLU A 199 0.68 -17.73 -7.66
N ALA A 200 -0.28 -16.87 -7.30
CA ALA A 200 -1.07 -16.11 -8.26
C ALA A 200 -0.20 -15.18 -9.11
N ILE A 201 0.80 -14.52 -8.52
CA ILE A 201 1.79 -13.70 -9.25
C ILE A 201 2.59 -14.55 -10.24
N GLY A 202 3.07 -15.71 -9.81
CA GLY A 202 3.84 -16.62 -10.66
C GLY A 202 3.04 -17.22 -11.82
N ARG A 203 1.78 -17.55 -11.60
CA ARG A 203 0.88 -18.12 -12.61
C ARG A 203 0.33 -17.08 -13.59
N GLY A 204 0.05 -15.87 -13.13
CA GLY A 204 -0.48 -14.78 -13.96
C GLY A 204 0.45 -14.38 -15.12
N GLY A 205 1.72 -14.80 -15.10
CA GLY A 205 2.65 -14.66 -16.22
C GLY A 205 2.46 -15.67 -17.36
N LYS A 206 1.72 -16.76 -17.12
CA LYS A 206 1.53 -17.82 -18.11
C LYS A 206 0.22 -17.68 -18.90
N ALA A 207 -0.75 -16.93 -18.40
CA ALA A 207 -2.07 -16.78 -19.04
C ALA A 207 -2.10 -15.78 -20.20
N GLY A 208 -1.10 -14.91 -20.35
CA GLY A 208 -1.01 -13.93 -21.44
C GLY A 208 -0.48 -14.45 -22.77
N ALA A 209 -0.10 -15.74 -22.85
CA ALA A 209 0.47 -16.33 -24.07
C ALA A 209 -0.52 -17.12 -24.93
N SER A 210 -1.79 -17.27 -24.49
CA SER A 210 -2.81 -17.98 -25.29
C SER A 210 -4.20 -17.40 -25.04
N GLY A 211 -4.67 -16.52 -25.91
CA GLY A 211 -6.08 -16.16 -25.96
C GLY A 211 -6.35 -14.75 -26.43
N THR A 212 -6.25 -14.52 -27.74
CA THR A 212 -7.08 -13.53 -28.45
C THR A 212 -8.54 -13.78 -28.07
N ARG A 213 -9.09 -13.04 -27.13
CA ARG A 213 -10.55 -12.96 -26.95
C ARG A 213 -11.07 -12.04 -28.03
N GLY A 214 -11.60 -12.66 -29.08
CA GLY A 214 -12.42 -11.98 -30.08
C GLY A 214 -13.60 -11.31 -29.38
N CYS A 215 -13.69 -9.99 -29.50
CA CYS A 215 -14.87 -9.21 -29.21
C CYS A 215 -15.88 -9.51 -30.33
N ASP A 216 -16.86 -10.35 -30.04
CA ASP A 216 -18.08 -10.39 -30.85
C ASP A 216 -19.11 -9.44 -30.24
N LYS A 217 -19.75 -8.71 -31.13
CA LYS A 217 -20.65 -7.55 -31.04
C LYS A 217 -21.84 -7.74 -30.12
#